data_dbbfd43c00ad54da10bb52ed2a4d1866
#
_entry.id   dbbfd43c00ad54da10bb52ed2a4d1866
#
_cell.length_a   1.000
_cell.length_b   1.000
_cell.length_c   1.000
_cell.angle_alpha   90.00
_cell.angle_beta   90.00
_cell.angle_gamma   90.00
#
_symmetry.space_group_name_H-M   'P 1'
#
loop_
_entity.id
_entity.type
_entity.pdbx_description
1 polymer ?
#
loop_
_entity_poly.entity_id
_entity_poly.type
_entity_poly.pdbx_seq_one_letter_code
_entity_poly.pdbx_strand_id
1 'polypeptide(L)'
;MSKIIGIDLGTTYSAIAQLDDLGNPEVLSSTDENRKITASTIYVGVEKVIVGDKALDALAATPKNVISETKRQMENDVKYSTEKGEWVEKDEAEENCYTPAQVSSFILSKLKGYTSEVQKAVITVPALFAEKARIATLDAAKMAGIEVIELINEPTAAACYYASLPNVEKITGKILVFDLGGGTFDVTLCNVIDQKVDVITSRGDKWLGGKDFDKEILDLIDKKYKKETGKNLDLSQGKLQYLEFAEKIKRSLSVKSKHAEVVEGPAGPKKIEITRSEFEQSIQMHIEKLKMLLEECIDGSGHEAKEINHTLLVGGSTRIPIISKTIEKVMGKPPLKGVNVDEAVAAGAAVYAGLKSKTSLNTAQKKAIGKVQLKDVCNFYMGTLVQRDDPVLNRKIIENMVVIERDTKLPAEETTSVYTLYDDQHAIDCSITQSEGRESNREFVNLIHQGDLEFPDKKPKGREIQVTYKYDTSGVIHCTFKDVSSNKKYEISLRPESAEDLKKQYETIEHIVIE
;
A
#
# COMPACT_ATOMS: atom_id res chain seq x y z
N MET A 1 2.18 -16.69 -26.18
CA MET A 1 2.65 -16.98 -24.83
C MET A 1 2.04 -15.94 -23.90
N SER A 2 1.43 -16.37 -22.78
CA SER A 2 0.86 -15.44 -21.81
C SER A 2 1.94 -14.47 -21.31
N LYS A 3 1.67 -13.17 -21.38
CA LYS A 3 2.60 -12.15 -20.88
C LYS A 3 2.53 -12.08 -19.37
N ILE A 4 3.69 -11.96 -18.75
CA ILE A 4 3.88 -11.79 -17.31
C ILE A 4 4.22 -10.34 -17.09
N ILE A 5 3.45 -9.66 -16.22
CA ILE A 5 3.49 -8.22 -16.04
C ILE A 5 3.75 -7.85 -14.58
N GLY A 6 4.25 -6.64 -14.38
CA GLY A 6 4.25 -5.94 -13.10
C GLY A 6 3.23 -4.82 -13.11
N ILE A 7 2.47 -4.67 -12.05
CA ILE A 7 1.47 -3.61 -11.88
C ILE A 7 1.79 -2.83 -10.61
N ASP A 8 1.89 -1.53 -10.74
CA ASP A 8 1.83 -0.58 -9.64
C ASP A 8 0.40 -0.07 -9.51
N LEU A 9 -0.32 -0.52 -8.48
CA LEU A 9 -1.66 -0.05 -8.17
C LEU A 9 -1.56 1.09 -7.15
N GLY A 10 -1.34 2.32 -7.61
CA GLY A 10 -1.12 3.49 -6.76
C GLY A 10 -2.41 4.18 -6.28
N THR A 11 -2.28 5.03 -5.25
CA THR A 11 -3.42 5.83 -4.72
C THR A 11 -3.92 6.87 -5.72
N THR A 12 -2.99 7.54 -6.44
CA THR A 12 -3.32 8.62 -7.38
C THR A 12 -3.13 8.19 -8.81
N TYR A 13 -2.06 7.47 -9.11
CA TYR A 13 -1.73 6.94 -10.43
C TYR A 13 -1.32 5.50 -10.33
N SER A 14 -1.68 4.72 -11.33
CA SER A 14 -1.30 3.32 -11.50
C SER A 14 -0.54 3.13 -12.80
N ALA A 15 0.33 2.12 -12.86
CA ALA A 15 1.13 1.81 -14.03
C ALA A 15 1.26 0.30 -14.23
N ILE A 16 1.48 -0.11 -15.48
CA ILE A 16 1.73 -1.50 -15.86
C ILE A 16 3.04 -1.59 -16.64
N ALA A 17 3.84 -2.60 -16.36
CA ALA A 17 5.12 -2.82 -17.02
C ALA A 17 5.31 -4.29 -17.42
N GLN A 18 6.17 -4.52 -18.41
CA GLN A 18 6.61 -5.84 -18.86
C GLN A 18 8.13 -5.84 -19.06
N LEU A 19 8.71 -7.02 -19.28
CA LEU A 19 10.07 -7.10 -19.80
C LEU A 19 10.01 -7.10 -21.33
N ASP A 20 10.82 -6.25 -21.98
CA ASP A 20 11.04 -6.31 -23.41
C ASP A 20 11.78 -7.62 -23.82
N ASP A 21 11.98 -7.83 -25.12
CA ASP A 21 12.65 -9.03 -25.63
C ASP A 21 14.11 -9.14 -25.19
N LEU A 22 14.73 -8.04 -24.77
CA LEU A 22 16.10 -7.97 -24.26
C LEU A 22 16.17 -8.13 -22.74
N GLY A 23 15.02 -8.08 -22.05
CA GLY A 23 14.92 -8.20 -20.60
C GLY A 23 14.99 -6.87 -19.85
N ASN A 24 14.87 -5.74 -20.54
CA ASN A 24 14.73 -4.46 -19.89
C ASN A 24 13.27 -4.26 -19.47
N PRO A 25 13.01 -3.71 -18.27
CA PRO A 25 11.66 -3.37 -17.87
C PRO A 25 11.14 -2.16 -18.66
N GLU A 26 9.96 -2.30 -19.24
CA GLU A 26 9.26 -1.30 -20.04
C GLU A 26 7.89 -1.01 -19.45
N VAL A 27 7.65 0.25 -19.06
CA VAL A 27 6.33 0.70 -18.65
C VAL A 27 5.48 0.98 -19.87
N LEU A 28 4.33 0.31 -19.95
CA LEU A 28 3.41 0.38 -21.07
C LEU A 28 2.61 1.69 -21.03
N SER A 29 2.32 2.23 -22.20
CA SER A 29 1.47 3.40 -22.33
C SER A 29 0.02 3.00 -22.59
N SER A 30 -0.91 3.83 -22.11
CA SER A 30 -2.33 3.71 -22.49
C SER A 30 -2.48 3.81 -24.01
N THR A 31 -3.38 3.01 -24.55
CA THR A 31 -3.63 2.97 -26.01
C THR A 31 -4.38 4.19 -26.51
N ASP A 32 -5.15 4.85 -25.65
CA ASP A 32 -6.02 5.98 -25.98
C ASP A 32 -5.40 7.35 -25.64
N GLU A 33 -4.51 7.45 -24.65
CA GLU A 33 -3.92 8.72 -24.18
C GLU A 33 -2.41 8.79 -24.36
N ASN A 34 -1.77 7.69 -24.74
CA ASN A 34 -0.31 7.55 -24.87
C ASN A 34 0.45 7.99 -23.60
N ARG A 35 -0.11 7.70 -22.43
CA ARG A 35 0.47 7.99 -21.12
C ARG A 35 0.93 6.70 -20.46
N LYS A 36 2.08 6.75 -19.77
CA LYS A 36 2.65 5.63 -19.04
C LYS A 36 2.03 5.42 -17.66
N ILE A 37 1.34 6.42 -17.14
CA ILE A 37 0.62 6.37 -15.86
C ILE A 37 -0.85 6.69 -16.10
N THR A 38 -1.73 6.01 -15.39
CA THR A 38 -3.19 6.13 -15.47
C THR A 38 -3.71 6.63 -14.13
N ALA A 39 -4.55 7.65 -14.12
CA ALA A 39 -5.15 8.11 -12.87
C ALA A 39 -5.95 6.97 -12.21
N SER A 40 -5.73 6.74 -10.92
CA SER A 40 -6.45 5.74 -10.12
C SER A 40 -7.82 6.28 -9.70
N THR A 41 -8.57 6.77 -10.68
CA THR A 41 -9.87 7.40 -10.53
C THR A 41 -10.83 6.76 -11.51
N ILE A 42 -12.05 6.53 -11.05
CA ILE A 42 -13.14 6.01 -11.90
C ILE A 42 -14.34 6.94 -11.87
N TYR A 43 -15.08 6.97 -12.97
CA TYR A 43 -16.42 7.53 -13.04
C TYR A 43 -17.42 6.40 -13.25
N VAL A 44 -18.43 6.31 -12.41
CA VAL A 44 -19.49 5.31 -12.48
C VAL A 44 -20.69 5.87 -13.21
N GLY A 45 -20.90 5.41 -14.45
CA GLY A 45 -22.12 5.67 -15.24
C GLY A 45 -23.17 4.61 -15.03
N VAL A 46 -24.26 4.65 -15.81
CA VAL A 46 -25.38 3.71 -15.68
C VAL A 46 -25.00 2.29 -16.14
N GLU A 47 -24.30 2.15 -17.27
CA GLU A 47 -23.92 0.85 -17.85
C GLU A 47 -22.41 0.73 -18.09
N LYS A 48 -21.64 1.75 -17.71
CA LYS A 48 -20.21 1.79 -17.95
C LYS A 48 -19.45 2.50 -16.83
N VAL A 49 -18.21 2.08 -16.68
CA VAL A 49 -17.22 2.74 -15.83
C VAL A 49 -16.10 3.29 -16.71
N ILE A 50 -15.79 4.57 -16.54
CA ILE A 50 -14.66 5.23 -17.20
C ILE A 50 -13.51 5.27 -16.19
N VAL A 51 -12.31 4.87 -16.61
CA VAL A 51 -11.12 4.82 -15.77
C VAL A 51 -10.05 5.78 -16.30
N GLY A 52 -9.35 6.45 -15.40
CA GLY A 52 -8.23 7.31 -15.75
C GLY A 52 -8.57 8.80 -15.78
N ASP A 53 -7.80 9.58 -16.54
CA ASP A 53 -7.95 11.05 -16.58
C ASP A 53 -9.33 11.47 -17.09
N LYS A 54 -9.93 10.71 -17.99
CA LYS A 54 -11.30 10.98 -18.50
C LYS A 54 -12.38 10.90 -17.40
N ALA A 55 -12.14 10.13 -16.34
CA ALA A 55 -13.05 10.08 -15.19
C ALA A 55 -13.06 11.41 -14.43
N LEU A 56 -11.94 12.13 -14.41
CA LEU A 56 -11.83 13.44 -13.76
C LEU A 56 -12.65 14.52 -14.50
N ASP A 57 -12.87 14.40 -15.80
CA ASP A 57 -13.69 15.33 -16.57
C ASP A 57 -15.16 15.36 -16.09
N ALA A 58 -15.62 14.26 -15.47
CA ALA A 58 -16.97 14.17 -14.93
C ALA A 58 -17.16 14.94 -13.60
N LEU A 59 -16.09 15.36 -12.94
CA LEU A 59 -16.16 16.07 -11.64
C LEU A 59 -17.00 17.34 -11.67
N ALA A 60 -16.98 18.04 -12.80
CA ALA A 60 -17.73 19.29 -12.93
C ALA A 60 -19.26 19.07 -12.98
N ALA A 61 -19.71 17.93 -13.55
CA ALA A 61 -21.13 17.64 -13.79
C ALA A 61 -21.72 16.69 -12.74
N THR A 62 -20.99 15.64 -12.39
CA THR A 62 -21.47 14.55 -11.51
C THR A 62 -20.39 14.10 -10.51
N PRO A 63 -19.95 14.98 -9.59
CA PRO A 63 -18.84 14.69 -8.68
C PRO A 63 -19.09 13.45 -7.79
N LYS A 64 -20.32 13.14 -7.46
CA LYS A 64 -20.70 11.98 -6.63
C LYS A 64 -20.43 10.64 -7.30
N ASN A 65 -20.35 10.61 -8.63
CA ASN A 65 -20.07 9.40 -9.40
C ASN A 65 -18.58 9.19 -9.67
N VAL A 66 -17.73 10.12 -9.22
CA VAL A 66 -16.27 10.02 -9.37
C VAL A 66 -15.66 9.49 -8.08
N ILE A 67 -14.96 8.34 -8.18
CA ILE A 67 -14.34 7.68 -7.05
C ILE A 67 -12.82 7.75 -7.20
N SER A 68 -12.15 8.29 -6.21
CA SER A 68 -10.69 8.40 -6.14
C SER A 68 -10.18 7.94 -4.77
N GLU A 69 -8.86 7.84 -4.61
CA GLU A 69 -8.17 7.48 -3.37
C GLU A 69 -8.59 6.12 -2.78
N THR A 70 -9.14 5.23 -3.58
CA THR A 70 -9.67 3.91 -3.17
C THR A 70 -8.66 3.07 -2.41
N LYS A 71 -7.38 3.16 -2.77
CA LYS A 71 -6.30 2.41 -2.12
C LYS A 71 -6.22 2.67 -0.61
N ARG A 72 -6.59 3.87 -0.14
CA ARG A 72 -6.67 4.21 1.28
C ARG A 72 -7.82 3.52 2.02
N GLN A 73 -8.77 2.95 1.30
CA GLN A 73 -9.94 2.28 1.88
C GLN A 73 -9.81 0.76 1.90
N MET A 74 -8.74 0.18 1.36
CA MET A 74 -8.58 -1.26 1.14
C MET A 74 -8.63 -2.11 2.42
N GLU A 75 -8.34 -1.54 3.58
CA GLU A 75 -8.44 -2.26 4.87
C GLU A 75 -9.73 -1.97 5.63
N ASN A 76 -10.54 -1.00 5.17
CA ASN A 76 -11.74 -0.55 5.86
C ASN A 76 -12.98 -1.33 5.40
N ASP A 77 -13.92 -1.58 6.32
CA ASP A 77 -15.21 -2.22 6.01
C ASP A 77 -16.21 -1.17 5.50
N VAL A 78 -15.91 -0.59 4.33
CA VAL A 78 -16.69 0.47 3.72
C VAL A 78 -17.09 0.14 2.30
N LYS A 79 -18.13 0.84 1.82
CA LYS A 79 -18.54 0.87 0.41
C LYS A 79 -18.73 2.32 -0.04
N TYR A 80 -18.45 2.61 -1.29
CA TYR A 80 -18.73 3.92 -1.88
C TYR A 80 -20.16 4.01 -2.36
N SER A 81 -20.91 4.99 -1.83
CA SER A 81 -22.26 5.32 -2.29
C SER A 81 -22.21 6.43 -3.34
N THR A 82 -22.61 6.13 -4.57
CA THR A 82 -22.74 7.15 -5.63
C THR A 82 -23.91 8.12 -5.39
N GLU A 83 -24.87 7.73 -4.57
CA GLU A 83 -25.95 8.62 -4.17
C GLU A 83 -25.47 9.70 -3.19
N LYS A 84 -24.69 9.29 -2.17
CA LYS A 84 -24.11 10.21 -1.19
C LYS A 84 -22.85 10.90 -1.72
N GLY A 85 -22.06 10.23 -2.57
CA GLY A 85 -20.78 10.70 -3.09
C GLY A 85 -19.63 10.51 -2.08
N GLU A 86 -19.72 9.50 -1.23
CA GLU A 86 -18.76 9.23 -0.16
C GLU A 86 -18.68 7.73 0.22
N TRP A 87 -17.62 7.38 0.94
CA TRP A 87 -17.47 6.07 1.56
C TRP A 87 -18.34 5.99 2.81
N VAL A 88 -19.14 4.94 2.92
CA VAL A 88 -20.05 4.67 4.06
C VAL A 88 -19.69 3.32 4.67
N GLU A 89 -20.03 3.12 5.95
CA GLU A 89 -19.85 1.83 6.61
C GLU A 89 -20.60 0.73 5.87
N LYS A 90 -20.03 -0.47 5.81
CA LYS A 90 -20.57 -1.60 5.03
C LYS A 90 -22.02 -1.94 5.41
N ASP A 91 -22.32 -1.85 6.71
CA ASP A 91 -23.65 -2.17 7.25
C ASP A 91 -24.72 -1.08 6.95
N GLU A 92 -24.27 0.12 6.60
CA GLU A 92 -25.13 1.27 6.20
C GLU A 92 -25.25 1.40 4.68
N ALA A 93 -24.58 0.55 3.93
CA ALA A 93 -24.47 0.64 2.47
C ALA A 93 -25.72 0.04 1.79
N GLU A 94 -26.26 0.77 0.81
CA GLU A 94 -27.33 0.31 -0.08
C GLU A 94 -26.81 -0.68 -1.13
N GLU A 95 -27.73 -1.31 -1.88
CA GLU A 95 -27.39 -2.35 -2.87
C GLU A 95 -26.43 -1.87 -3.98
N ASN A 96 -26.48 -0.59 -4.35
CA ASN A 96 -25.69 -0.02 -5.45
C ASN A 96 -24.37 0.64 -4.99
N CYS A 97 -23.76 0.15 -3.93
CA CYS A 97 -22.49 0.66 -3.41
C CYS A 97 -21.32 -0.24 -3.79
N TYR A 98 -20.15 0.35 -4.04
CA TYR A 98 -18.95 -0.36 -4.50
C TYR A 98 -17.93 -0.55 -3.38
N THR A 99 -17.43 -1.78 -3.20
CA THR A 99 -16.32 -2.05 -2.29
C THR A 99 -15.00 -1.48 -2.84
N PRO A 100 -14.00 -1.21 -2.00
CA PRO A 100 -12.68 -0.79 -2.46
C PRO A 100 -12.04 -1.80 -3.44
N ALA A 101 -12.25 -3.09 -3.24
CA ALA A 101 -11.77 -4.13 -4.15
C ALA A 101 -12.46 -4.08 -5.53
N GLN A 102 -13.77 -3.84 -5.59
CA GLN A 102 -14.49 -3.66 -6.85
C GLN A 102 -13.99 -2.43 -7.63
N VAL A 103 -13.84 -1.28 -6.95
CA VAL A 103 -13.29 -0.07 -7.60
C VAL A 103 -11.89 -0.32 -8.13
N SER A 104 -11.02 -0.96 -7.34
CA SER A 104 -9.67 -1.31 -7.75
C SER A 104 -9.65 -2.30 -8.92
N SER A 105 -10.64 -3.21 -9.02
CA SER A 105 -10.73 -4.16 -10.12
C SER A 105 -10.99 -3.48 -11.47
N PHE A 106 -11.75 -2.38 -11.50
CA PHE A 106 -11.94 -1.59 -12.72
C PHE A 106 -10.61 -0.97 -13.19
N ILE A 107 -9.82 -0.42 -12.25
CA ILE A 107 -8.49 0.15 -12.57
C ILE A 107 -7.57 -0.94 -13.13
N LEU A 108 -7.52 -2.11 -12.47
CA LEU A 108 -6.71 -3.25 -12.91
C LEU A 108 -7.16 -3.78 -14.29
N SER A 109 -8.47 -3.81 -14.56
CA SER A 109 -9.01 -4.21 -15.86
C SER A 109 -8.63 -3.24 -16.98
N LYS A 110 -8.64 -1.94 -16.71
CA LYS A 110 -8.15 -0.91 -17.66
C LYS A 110 -6.67 -1.11 -17.97
N LEU A 111 -5.83 -1.27 -16.95
CA LEU A 111 -4.38 -1.50 -17.12
C LEU A 111 -4.09 -2.79 -17.90
N LYS A 112 -4.83 -3.87 -17.58
CA LYS A 112 -4.76 -5.14 -18.32
C LYS A 112 -5.00 -4.95 -19.82
N GLY A 113 -5.88 -4.01 -20.19
CA GLY A 113 -6.20 -3.68 -21.59
C GLY A 113 -5.05 -3.05 -22.37
N TYR A 114 -3.95 -2.59 -21.72
CA TYR A 114 -2.81 -1.97 -22.44
C TYR A 114 -1.89 -3.00 -23.11
N THR A 115 -2.08 -4.26 -22.87
CA THR A 115 -1.35 -5.35 -23.53
C THR A 115 -2.26 -6.54 -23.78
N SER A 116 -2.00 -7.30 -24.85
CA SER A 116 -2.74 -8.52 -25.16
C SER A 116 -2.30 -9.68 -24.25
N GLU A 117 -3.23 -10.56 -23.87
CA GLU A 117 -2.95 -11.86 -23.23
C GLU A 117 -2.33 -11.80 -21.82
N VAL A 118 -2.65 -10.79 -21.00
CA VAL A 118 -2.27 -10.77 -19.59
C VAL A 118 -3.06 -11.82 -18.83
N GLN A 119 -2.37 -12.81 -18.28
CA GLN A 119 -2.96 -13.80 -17.38
C GLN A 119 -2.35 -13.74 -15.98
N LYS A 120 -1.07 -13.36 -15.86
CA LYS A 120 -0.32 -13.40 -14.59
C LYS A 120 0.39 -12.09 -14.32
N ALA A 121 0.31 -11.64 -13.07
CA ALA A 121 0.95 -10.41 -12.63
C ALA A 121 1.62 -10.54 -11.26
N VAL A 122 2.64 -9.72 -11.04
CA VAL A 122 3.06 -9.25 -9.72
C VAL A 122 2.44 -7.87 -9.52
N ILE A 123 1.78 -7.66 -8.38
CA ILE A 123 1.14 -6.38 -8.04
C ILE A 123 1.83 -5.79 -6.81
N THR A 124 2.07 -4.48 -6.83
CA THR A 124 2.71 -3.80 -5.71
C THR A 124 1.70 -3.34 -4.66
N VAL A 125 2.17 -3.32 -3.41
CA VAL A 125 1.45 -2.78 -2.27
C VAL A 125 2.41 -1.97 -1.40
N PRO A 126 1.93 -0.97 -0.64
CA PRO A 126 2.75 -0.31 0.37
C PRO A 126 3.34 -1.31 1.36
N ALA A 127 4.54 -1.03 1.88
CA ALA A 127 5.19 -1.93 2.82
C ALA A 127 4.37 -2.14 4.10
N LEU A 128 3.64 -1.11 4.54
CA LEU A 128 2.77 -1.15 5.72
C LEU A 128 1.29 -1.49 5.42
N PHE A 129 1.00 -2.10 4.26
CA PHE A 129 -0.33 -2.67 4.06
C PHE A 129 -0.54 -3.85 5.00
N ALA A 130 -1.55 -3.71 5.87
CA ALA A 130 -2.02 -4.78 6.73
C ALA A 130 -2.61 -5.94 5.89
N GLU A 131 -2.74 -7.11 6.50
CA GLU A 131 -3.20 -8.33 5.82
C GLU A 131 -4.53 -8.11 5.10
N LYS A 132 -5.48 -7.40 5.72
CA LYS A 132 -6.80 -7.11 5.11
C LYS A 132 -6.69 -6.33 3.80
N ALA A 133 -5.79 -5.33 3.72
CA ALA A 133 -5.56 -4.56 2.50
C ALA A 133 -4.86 -5.39 1.41
N ARG A 134 -3.94 -6.30 1.79
CA ARG A 134 -3.31 -7.25 0.87
C ARG A 134 -4.34 -8.21 0.27
N ILE A 135 -5.22 -8.76 1.10
CA ILE A 135 -6.33 -9.61 0.67
C ILE A 135 -7.24 -8.85 -0.31
N ALA A 136 -7.67 -7.64 0.03
CA ALA A 136 -8.52 -6.82 -0.85
C ALA A 136 -7.85 -6.53 -2.21
N THR A 137 -6.51 -6.39 -2.24
CA THR A 137 -5.75 -6.25 -3.49
C THR A 137 -5.77 -7.53 -4.33
N LEU A 138 -5.65 -8.71 -3.71
CA LEU A 138 -5.77 -10.00 -4.38
C LEU A 138 -7.19 -10.22 -4.94
N ASP A 139 -8.21 -9.83 -4.19
CA ASP A 139 -9.61 -9.91 -4.59
C ASP A 139 -9.90 -9.00 -5.80
N ALA A 140 -9.39 -7.77 -5.77
CA ALA A 140 -9.49 -6.86 -6.90
C ALA A 140 -8.87 -7.44 -8.17
N ALA A 141 -7.68 -8.03 -8.06
CA ALA A 141 -7.01 -8.68 -9.17
C ALA A 141 -7.79 -9.88 -9.72
N LYS A 142 -8.35 -10.70 -8.83
CA LYS A 142 -9.17 -11.84 -9.22
C LYS A 142 -10.44 -11.40 -9.94
N MET A 143 -11.12 -10.34 -9.48
CA MET A 143 -12.27 -9.75 -10.16
C MET A 143 -11.89 -9.17 -11.54
N ALA A 144 -10.67 -8.62 -11.70
CA ALA A 144 -10.13 -8.19 -12.99
C ALA A 144 -9.68 -9.35 -13.91
N GLY A 145 -9.81 -10.60 -13.46
CA GLY A 145 -9.35 -11.78 -14.20
C GLY A 145 -7.83 -11.83 -14.35
N ILE A 146 -7.09 -11.41 -13.33
CA ILE A 146 -5.63 -11.45 -13.25
C ILE A 146 -5.23 -12.49 -12.20
N GLU A 147 -4.43 -13.50 -12.60
CA GLU A 147 -3.78 -14.41 -11.67
C GLU A 147 -2.58 -13.71 -11.03
N VAL A 148 -2.63 -13.46 -9.73
CA VAL A 148 -1.52 -12.85 -9.00
C VAL A 148 -0.47 -13.92 -8.69
N ILE A 149 0.74 -13.74 -9.20
CA ILE A 149 1.89 -14.58 -8.89
C ILE A 149 2.32 -14.32 -7.45
N GLU A 150 2.45 -13.03 -7.10
CA GLU A 150 2.89 -12.58 -5.79
C GLU A 150 2.57 -11.08 -5.61
N LEU A 151 2.36 -10.63 -4.38
CA LEU A 151 2.42 -9.21 -4.01
C LEU A 151 3.85 -8.86 -3.64
N ILE A 152 4.30 -7.66 -4.02
CA ILE A 152 5.61 -7.13 -3.65
C ILE A 152 5.45 -5.73 -3.04
N ASN A 153 6.26 -5.41 -2.03
CA ASN A 153 6.24 -4.07 -1.45
C ASN A 153 6.78 -3.02 -2.43
N GLU A 154 6.15 -1.86 -2.53
CA GLU A 154 6.49 -0.76 -3.47
C GLU A 154 7.97 -0.37 -3.39
N PRO A 155 8.54 -0.05 -2.21
CA PRO A 155 9.96 0.30 -2.12
C PRO A 155 10.88 -0.86 -2.49
N THR A 156 10.47 -2.10 -2.21
CA THR A 156 11.21 -3.31 -2.58
C THR A 156 11.23 -3.50 -4.10
N ALA A 157 10.10 -3.27 -4.77
CA ALA A 157 10.02 -3.29 -6.23
C ALA A 157 10.94 -2.22 -6.84
N ALA A 158 10.91 -0.99 -6.32
CA ALA A 158 11.80 0.07 -6.77
C ALA A 158 13.28 -0.33 -6.61
N ALA A 159 13.67 -0.90 -5.47
CA ALA A 159 15.04 -1.40 -5.27
C ALA A 159 15.43 -2.49 -6.29
N CYS A 160 14.50 -3.41 -6.61
CA CYS A 160 14.71 -4.42 -7.66
C CYS A 160 14.95 -3.79 -9.04
N TYR A 161 14.19 -2.76 -9.40
CA TYR A 161 14.39 -2.02 -10.64
C TYR A 161 15.81 -1.47 -10.72
N TYR A 162 16.26 -0.73 -9.71
CA TYR A 162 17.61 -0.16 -9.71
C TYR A 162 18.71 -1.21 -9.72
N ALA A 163 18.53 -2.31 -8.99
CA ALA A 163 19.47 -3.43 -9.02
C ALA A 163 19.56 -4.13 -10.40
N SER A 164 18.53 -4.02 -11.22
CA SER A 164 18.47 -4.63 -12.57
C SER A 164 19.11 -3.80 -13.68
N LEU A 165 19.33 -2.49 -13.46
CA LEU A 165 19.82 -1.57 -14.49
C LEU A 165 21.27 -1.90 -14.91
N PRO A 166 21.56 -2.07 -16.22
CA PRO A 166 22.87 -2.52 -16.67
C PRO A 166 23.97 -1.45 -16.65
N ASN A 167 23.60 -0.17 -16.71
CA ASN A 167 24.53 0.96 -16.99
C ASN A 167 24.54 2.07 -15.93
N VAL A 168 23.80 1.94 -14.84
CA VAL A 168 23.92 2.85 -13.71
C VAL A 168 25.21 2.45 -13.00
N GLU A 169 26.09 3.43 -12.67
CA GLU A 169 27.21 3.22 -11.72
C GLU A 169 26.64 2.34 -10.61
N LYS A 170 27.24 1.17 -10.43
CA LYS A 170 26.63 0.09 -9.65
C LYS A 170 26.13 0.65 -8.33
N ILE A 171 24.80 0.84 -8.23
CA ILE A 171 24.16 1.21 -6.99
C ILE A 171 24.35 0.01 -6.07
N THR A 172 25.37 0.07 -5.24
CA THR A 172 25.75 -1.00 -4.32
C THR A 172 25.90 -0.46 -2.92
N GLY A 173 25.75 -1.33 -1.95
CA GLY A 173 25.82 -1.00 -0.53
C GLY A 173 24.44 -0.76 0.08
N LYS A 174 24.40 0.01 1.15
CA LYS A 174 23.15 0.34 1.84
C LYS A 174 22.42 1.45 1.08
N ILE A 175 21.18 1.16 0.69
CA ILE A 175 20.35 2.05 -0.11
C ILE A 175 19.06 2.31 0.65
N LEU A 176 18.76 3.59 0.84
CA LEU A 176 17.48 4.02 1.39
C LEU A 176 16.54 4.33 0.23
N VAL A 177 15.40 3.68 0.18
CA VAL A 177 14.28 4.00 -0.71
C VAL A 177 13.28 4.83 0.07
N PHE A 178 13.06 6.08 -0.38
CA PHE A 178 12.12 7.02 0.20
C PHE A 178 10.96 7.16 -0.78
N ASP A 179 9.87 6.46 -0.50
CA ASP A 179 8.68 6.41 -1.36
C ASP A 179 7.58 7.28 -0.77
N LEU A 180 7.35 8.44 -1.39
CA LEU A 180 6.27 9.35 -1.02
C LEU A 180 5.31 9.49 -2.20
N GLY A 181 4.27 8.69 -2.15
CA GLY A 181 3.21 8.65 -3.13
C GLY A 181 2.13 9.72 -2.94
N GLY A 182 0.98 9.48 -3.53
CA GLY A 182 -0.20 10.33 -3.34
C GLY A 182 -0.91 10.09 -2.02
N GLY A 183 -0.88 8.87 -1.50
CA GLY A 183 -1.65 8.48 -0.33
C GLY A 183 -0.86 7.87 0.81
N THR A 184 0.32 7.32 0.54
CA THR A 184 1.15 6.58 1.48
C THR A 184 2.57 7.09 1.47
N PHE A 185 3.26 6.86 2.56
CA PHE A 185 4.69 7.07 2.71
C PHE A 185 5.35 5.80 3.22
N ASP A 186 6.37 5.32 2.52
CA ASP A 186 7.24 4.24 2.95
C ASP A 186 8.70 4.66 2.87
N VAL A 187 9.49 4.28 3.86
CA VAL A 187 10.94 4.42 3.86
C VAL A 187 11.56 3.08 4.20
N THR A 188 12.37 2.55 3.27
CA THR A 188 12.94 1.20 3.36
C THR A 188 14.44 1.25 3.19
N LEU A 189 15.16 0.67 4.13
CA LEU A 189 16.61 0.46 4.00
C LEU A 189 16.86 -0.96 3.50
N CYS A 190 17.63 -1.07 2.43
CA CYS A 190 18.08 -2.35 1.89
C CYS A 190 19.58 -2.35 1.63
N ASN A 191 20.16 -3.54 1.59
CA ASN A 191 21.54 -3.76 1.16
C ASN A 191 21.52 -4.36 -0.24
N VAL A 192 22.22 -3.73 -1.19
CA VAL A 192 22.29 -4.19 -2.59
C VAL A 192 23.73 -4.54 -2.91
N ILE A 193 23.98 -5.83 -3.17
CA ILE A 193 25.30 -6.36 -3.54
C ILE A 193 25.13 -7.33 -4.71
N ASP A 194 25.85 -7.10 -5.81
CA ASP A 194 25.80 -7.98 -6.99
C ASP A 194 24.37 -8.28 -7.49
N GLN A 195 23.54 -7.25 -7.56
CA GLN A 195 22.13 -7.34 -7.95
C GLN A 195 21.22 -8.12 -6.94
N LYS A 196 21.71 -8.40 -5.75
CA LYS A 196 20.93 -9.00 -4.68
C LYS A 196 20.43 -7.88 -3.78
N VAL A 197 19.10 -7.81 -3.63
CA VAL A 197 18.41 -6.86 -2.76
C VAL A 197 18.04 -7.60 -1.47
N ASP A 198 18.56 -7.14 -0.35
CA ASP A 198 18.28 -7.67 0.98
C ASP A 198 17.69 -6.55 1.83
N VAL A 199 16.37 -6.55 1.99
CA VAL A 199 15.66 -5.57 2.81
C VAL A 199 16.09 -5.73 4.26
N ILE A 200 16.44 -4.62 4.93
CA ILE A 200 16.88 -4.61 6.33
C ILE A 200 15.70 -4.25 7.23
N THR A 201 15.03 -3.15 6.93
CA THR A 201 13.88 -2.65 7.70
C THR A 201 13.05 -1.70 6.85
N SER A 202 11.78 -1.54 7.22
CA SER A 202 10.85 -0.61 6.60
C SER A 202 10.04 0.14 7.65
N ARG A 203 9.79 1.43 7.43
CA ARG A 203 8.92 2.29 8.24
C ARG A 203 8.03 3.08 7.31
N GLY A 204 6.96 3.68 7.82
CA GLY A 204 6.09 4.48 6.97
C GLY A 204 4.80 4.91 7.65
N ASP A 205 3.90 5.44 6.83
CA ASP A 205 2.56 5.84 7.23
C ASP A 205 1.60 5.69 6.05
N LYS A 206 0.58 4.86 6.22
CA LYS A 206 -0.44 4.57 5.20
C LYS A 206 -1.43 5.72 4.95
N TRP A 207 -1.37 6.77 5.77
CA TRP A 207 -2.25 7.95 5.71
C TRP A 207 -1.47 9.24 5.42
N LEU A 208 -0.20 9.17 5.01
CA LEU A 208 0.63 10.32 4.72
C LEU A 208 1.07 10.32 3.26
N GLY A 209 0.66 11.33 2.51
CA GLY A 209 1.02 11.45 1.10
C GLY A 209 0.60 12.78 0.48
N GLY A 210 0.74 12.88 -0.84
CA GLY A 210 0.45 14.10 -1.60
C GLY A 210 -0.97 14.62 -1.44
N LYS A 211 -1.95 13.74 -1.20
CA LYS A 211 -3.35 14.11 -0.97
C LYS A 211 -3.57 14.84 0.36
N ASP A 212 -2.72 14.60 1.35
CA ASP A 212 -2.77 15.35 2.61
C ASP A 212 -2.21 16.75 2.42
N PHE A 213 -1.19 16.90 1.57
CA PHE A 213 -0.68 18.22 1.15
C PHE A 213 -1.70 18.99 0.31
N ASP A 214 -2.54 18.32 -0.49
CA ASP A 214 -3.64 18.96 -1.21
C ASP A 214 -4.68 19.54 -0.26
N LYS A 215 -4.98 18.87 0.85
CA LYS A 215 -5.88 19.39 1.90
C LYS A 215 -5.33 20.67 2.53
N GLU A 216 -4.02 20.71 2.83
CA GLU A 216 -3.37 21.91 3.35
C GLU A 216 -3.43 23.10 2.37
N ILE A 217 -3.28 22.83 1.07
CA ILE A 217 -3.46 23.88 0.04
C ILE A 217 -4.91 24.31 -0.02
N LEU A 218 -5.88 23.39 0.05
CA LEU A 218 -7.30 23.73 0.07
C LEU A 218 -7.64 24.63 1.25
N ASP A 219 -7.10 24.35 2.43
CA ASP A 219 -7.25 25.18 3.62
C ASP A 219 -6.64 26.59 3.44
N LEU A 220 -5.49 26.69 2.76
CA LEU A 220 -4.89 27.97 2.41
C LEU A 220 -5.78 28.76 1.44
N ILE A 221 -6.36 28.09 0.44
CA ILE A 221 -7.28 28.69 -0.52
C ILE A 221 -8.50 29.23 0.22
N ASP A 222 -9.14 28.43 1.07
CA ASP A 222 -10.33 28.82 1.82
C ASP A 222 -10.06 30.02 2.76
N LYS A 223 -8.94 29.98 3.50
CA LYS A 223 -8.51 31.10 4.37
C LYS A 223 -8.32 32.40 3.57
N LYS A 224 -7.69 32.33 2.39
CA LYS A 224 -7.48 33.51 1.53
C LYS A 224 -8.79 33.99 0.91
N TYR A 225 -9.63 33.07 0.42
CA TYR A 225 -10.96 33.40 -0.11
C TYR A 225 -11.84 34.10 0.94
N LYS A 226 -11.86 33.54 2.16
CA LYS A 226 -12.58 34.16 3.31
C LYS A 226 -12.05 35.53 3.65
N LYS A 227 -10.73 35.73 3.63
CA LYS A 227 -10.11 37.03 3.91
C LYS A 227 -10.55 38.09 2.91
N GLU A 228 -10.73 37.73 1.64
CA GLU A 228 -11.14 38.68 0.59
C GLU A 228 -12.65 38.89 0.51
N THR A 229 -13.47 37.90 0.89
CA THR A 229 -14.91 37.89 0.63
C THR A 229 -15.77 37.91 1.90
N GLY A 230 -15.18 37.55 3.04
CA GLY A 230 -15.90 37.33 4.30
C GLY A 230 -16.64 35.98 4.38
N LYS A 231 -16.56 35.12 3.32
CA LYS A 231 -17.23 33.81 3.25
C LYS A 231 -16.22 32.69 3.00
N ASN A 232 -16.47 31.54 3.60
CA ASN A 232 -15.74 30.30 3.28
C ASN A 232 -16.17 29.73 1.93
N LEU A 233 -15.37 28.84 1.34
CA LEU A 233 -15.77 28.02 0.21
C LEU A 233 -16.87 27.04 0.65
N ASP A 234 -17.76 26.70 -0.28
CA ASP A 234 -18.74 25.63 -0.03
C ASP A 234 -18.16 24.30 -0.50
N LEU A 235 -17.69 23.50 0.45
CA LEU A 235 -17.10 22.19 0.19
C LEU A 235 -18.14 21.07 0.18
N SER A 236 -19.42 21.35 0.47
CA SER A 236 -20.45 20.33 0.62
C SER A 236 -20.77 19.58 -0.69
N GLN A 237 -20.63 20.26 -1.83
CA GLN A 237 -20.94 19.68 -3.15
C GLN A 237 -19.76 19.66 -4.12
N GLY A 238 -18.63 20.27 -3.76
CA GLY A 238 -17.49 20.46 -4.66
C GLY A 238 -16.12 20.04 -4.08
N LYS A 239 -16.07 19.36 -2.95
CA LYS A 239 -14.81 19.07 -2.24
C LYS A 239 -13.77 18.39 -3.13
N LEU A 240 -14.16 17.38 -3.90
CA LEU A 240 -13.25 16.65 -4.77
C LEU A 240 -12.70 17.54 -5.89
N GLN A 241 -13.55 18.40 -6.47
CA GLN A 241 -13.13 19.38 -7.49
C GLN A 241 -12.11 20.38 -6.93
N TYR A 242 -12.31 20.87 -5.70
CA TYR A 242 -11.34 21.75 -5.05
C TYR A 242 -10.02 21.03 -4.72
N LEU A 243 -10.07 19.73 -4.37
CA LEU A 243 -8.85 18.93 -4.12
C LEU A 243 -8.05 18.71 -5.41
N GLU A 244 -8.69 18.44 -6.55
CA GLU A 244 -8.03 18.38 -7.84
C GLU A 244 -7.38 19.73 -8.23
N PHE A 245 -8.06 20.80 -7.89
CA PHE A 245 -7.53 22.15 -8.06
C PHE A 245 -6.30 22.40 -7.16
N ALA A 246 -6.36 21.97 -5.90
CA ALA A 246 -5.25 22.05 -4.97
C ALA A 246 -4.04 21.22 -5.44
N GLU A 247 -4.27 20.02 -6.00
CA GLU A 247 -3.21 19.19 -6.61
C GLU A 247 -2.52 19.93 -7.76
N LYS A 248 -3.27 20.58 -8.65
CA LYS A 248 -2.70 21.40 -9.73
C LYS A 248 -1.78 22.51 -9.18
N ILE A 249 -2.20 23.18 -8.11
CA ILE A 249 -1.39 24.21 -7.43
C ILE A 249 -0.14 23.60 -6.81
N LYS A 250 -0.26 22.47 -6.07
CA LYS A 250 0.87 21.73 -5.50
C LYS A 250 1.93 21.39 -6.55
N ARG A 251 1.49 20.81 -7.67
CA ARG A 251 2.38 20.46 -8.79
C ARG A 251 3.08 21.69 -9.37
N SER A 252 2.35 22.79 -9.54
CA SER A 252 2.92 24.06 -10.00
C SER A 252 3.95 24.62 -9.01
N LEU A 253 3.67 24.59 -7.70
CA LEU A 253 4.56 25.08 -6.66
C LEU A 253 5.81 24.20 -6.47
N SER A 254 5.80 22.96 -6.94
CA SER A 254 7.02 22.13 -6.98
C SER A 254 8.07 22.68 -7.95
N VAL A 255 7.63 23.42 -8.99
CA VAL A 255 8.51 24.01 -10.01
C VAL A 255 8.65 25.53 -9.83
N LYS A 256 7.52 26.24 -9.60
CA LYS A 256 7.45 27.70 -9.51
C LYS A 256 7.50 28.17 -8.04
N SER A 257 7.93 29.40 -7.80
CA SER A 257 7.93 30.01 -6.45
C SER A 257 6.55 30.49 -6.01
N LYS A 258 5.60 30.67 -6.96
CA LYS A 258 4.22 31.09 -6.71
C LYS A 258 3.28 30.60 -7.81
N HIS A 259 2.01 30.44 -7.45
CA HIS A 259 0.93 30.13 -8.37
C HIS A 259 -0.29 31.01 -8.05
N ALA A 260 -0.95 31.52 -9.06
CA ALA A 260 -2.17 32.29 -8.93
C ALA A 260 -3.25 31.70 -9.84
N GLU A 261 -4.44 31.50 -9.29
CA GLU A 261 -5.58 30.91 -9.99
C GLU A 261 -6.88 31.60 -9.59
N VAL A 262 -7.91 31.52 -10.43
CA VAL A 262 -9.25 32.00 -10.12
C VAL A 262 -10.03 30.88 -9.47
N VAL A 263 -10.49 31.13 -8.25
CA VAL A 263 -11.28 30.19 -7.45
C VAL A 263 -12.73 30.65 -7.45
N GLU A 264 -13.63 29.80 -7.92
CA GLU A 264 -15.07 30.00 -7.80
C GLU A 264 -15.54 29.67 -6.38
N GLY A 265 -16.47 30.48 -5.86
CA GLY A 265 -17.03 30.25 -4.53
C GLY A 265 -18.29 31.05 -4.28
N PRO A 266 -18.93 30.94 -3.09
CA PRO A 266 -20.25 31.55 -2.80
C PRO A 266 -20.34 33.07 -2.91
N ALA A 267 -19.21 33.76 -2.93
CA ALA A 267 -19.14 35.22 -3.14
C ALA A 267 -18.63 35.59 -4.55
N GLY A 268 -18.65 34.64 -5.49
CA GLY A 268 -18.16 34.81 -6.86
C GLY A 268 -16.65 34.52 -6.98
N PRO A 269 -16.11 34.61 -8.22
CA PRO A 269 -14.73 34.28 -8.50
C PRO A 269 -13.74 35.23 -7.81
N LYS A 270 -12.66 34.67 -7.29
CA LYS A 270 -11.54 35.42 -6.71
C LYS A 270 -10.21 34.87 -7.18
N LYS A 271 -9.28 35.78 -7.51
CA LYS A 271 -7.92 35.39 -7.86
C LYS A 271 -7.12 35.16 -6.57
N ILE A 272 -6.79 33.92 -6.31
CA ILE A 272 -6.00 33.51 -5.14
C ILE A 272 -4.57 33.21 -5.58
N GLU A 273 -3.59 33.85 -4.96
CA GLU A 273 -2.16 33.57 -5.12
C GLU A 273 -1.63 32.83 -3.90
N ILE A 274 -0.92 31.71 -4.14
CA ILE A 274 -0.21 30.95 -3.11
C ILE A 274 1.27 30.88 -3.49
N THR A 275 2.13 31.17 -2.53
CA THR A 275 3.58 31.03 -2.68
C THR A 275 4.05 29.68 -2.20
N ARG A 276 5.20 29.20 -2.73
CA ARG A 276 5.85 27.97 -2.25
C ARG A 276 6.15 28.04 -0.75
N SER A 277 6.56 29.20 -0.24
CA SER A 277 6.85 29.38 1.18
C SER A 277 5.61 29.19 2.06
N GLU A 278 4.46 29.71 1.65
CA GLU A 278 3.20 29.50 2.38
C GLU A 278 2.79 28.02 2.36
N PHE A 279 2.96 27.37 1.21
CA PHE A 279 2.69 25.93 1.07
C PHE A 279 3.66 25.09 1.92
N GLU A 280 4.99 25.31 1.82
CA GLU A 280 5.98 24.59 2.62
C GLU A 280 5.73 24.80 4.13
N GLN A 281 5.27 25.97 4.54
CA GLN A 281 4.90 26.25 5.93
C GLN A 281 3.61 25.48 6.34
N SER A 282 2.60 25.40 5.48
CA SER A 282 1.35 24.69 5.82
C SER A 282 1.56 23.19 6.00
N ILE A 283 2.49 22.58 5.28
CA ILE A 283 2.79 21.14 5.38
C ILE A 283 3.90 20.80 6.40
N GLN A 284 4.36 21.76 7.22
CA GLN A 284 5.51 21.55 8.11
C GLN A 284 5.32 20.38 9.08
N MET A 285 4.11 20.17 9.61
CA MET A 285 3.81 19.05 10.50
C MET A 285 3.99 17.69 9.79
N HIS A 286 3.58 17.61 8.53
CA HIS A 286 3.79 16.42 7.71
C HIS A 286 5.29 16.19 7.43
N ILE A 287 6.05 17.26 7.20
CA ILE A 287 7.50 17.17 6.98
C ILE A 287 8.23 16.66 8.23
N GLU A 288 7.86 17.14 9.42
CA GLU A 288 8.44 16.63 10.67
C GLU A 288 8.09 15.15 10.89
N LYS A 289 6.88 14.71 10.54
CA LYS A 289 6.51 13.30 10.62
C LYS A 289 7.30 12.44 9.64
N LEU A 290 7.47 12.88 8.39
CA LEU A 290 8.34 12.22 7.40
C LEU A 290 9.78 12.08 7.91
N LYS A 291 10.31 13.16 8.50
CA LYS A 291 11.65 13.16 9.08
C LYS A 291 11.77 12.18 10.24
N MET A 292 10.81 12.15 11.16
CA MET A 292 10.78 11.21 12.28
C MET A 292 10.80 9.75 11.80
N LEU A 293 9.96 9.40 10.83
CA LEU A 293 9.92 8.04 10.27
C LEU A 293 11.20 7.65 9.53
N LEU A 294 11.85 8.63 8.84
CA LEU A 294 13.14 8.43 8.22
C LEU A 294 14.22 8.13 9.27
N GLU A 295 14.28 8.91 10.35
CA GLU A 295 15.21 8.72 11.48
C GLU A 295 14.94 7.37 12.16
N GLU A 296 13.69 7.02 12.42
CA GLU A 296 13.29 5.73 12.99
C GLU A 296 13.70 4.53 12.10
N CYS A 297 13.61 4.67 10.78
CA CYS A 297 14.06 3.63 9.85
C CYS A 297 15.59 3.43 9.95
N ILE A 298 16.36 4.51 10.05
CA ILE A 298 17.81 4.46 10.20
C ILE A 298 18.18 3.82 11.53
N ASP A 299 17.62 4.32 12.63
CA ASP A 299 17.89 3.83 13.98
C ASP A 299 17.49 2.36 14.16
N GLY A 300 16.28 1.99 13.69
CA GLY A 300 15.78 0.62 13.72
C GLY A 300 16.63 -0.37 12.91
N SER A 301 17.38 0.11 11.93
CA SER A 301 18.31 -0.70 11.14
C SER A 301 19.61 -1.05 11.87
N GLY A 302 19.93 -0.39 12.98
CA GLY A 302 21.21 -0.47 13.67
C GLY A 302 22.38 0.18 12.92
N HIS A 303 22.08 1.06 11.94
CA HIS A 303 23.09 1.76 11.15
C HIS A 303 23.03 3.28 11.35
N GLU A 304 24.12 3.98 11.04
CA GLU A 304 24.15 5.43 11.02
C GLU A 304 23.89 5.98 9.60
N ALA A 305 23.30 7.18 9.50
CA ALA A 305 23.02 7.84 8.21
C ALA A 305 24.24 7.94 7.28
N LYS A 306 25.44 8.13 7.84
CA LYS A 306 26.71 8.17 7.09
C LYS A 306 27.08 6.86 6.40
N GLU A 307 26.61 5.72 6.91
CA GLU A 307 26.88 4.40 6.36
C GLU A 307 25.97 4.04 5.17
N ILE A 308 24.85 4.79 4.99
CA ILE A 308 23.93 4.60 3.88
C ILE A 308 24.54 5.22 2.63
N ASN A 309 24.75 4.42 1.60
CA ASN A 309 25.46 4.86 0.40
C ASN A 309 24.63 5.79 -0.48
N HIS A 310 23.37 5.49 -0.69
CA HIS A 310 22.48 6.21 -1.60
C HIS A 310 21.07 6.35 -1.02
N THR A 311 20.39 7.45 -1.39
CA THR A 311 18.95 7.62 -1.17
C THR A 311 18.25 7.72 -2.52
N LEU A 312 17.30 6.85 -2.77
CA LEU A 312 16.44 6.83 -3.95
C LEU A 312 15.12 7.48 -3.60
N LEU A 313 14.66 8.39 -4.46
CA LEU A 313 13.34 8.98 -4.35
C LEU A 313 12.37 8.26 -5.27
N VAL A 314 11.21 7.91 -4.74
CA VAL A 314 10.10 7.24 -5.44
C VAL A 314 8.81 7.97 -5.09
N GLY A 315 7.83 7.94 -6.00
CA GLY A 315 6.56 8.62 -5.83
C GLY A 315 6.58 10.11 -6.19
N GLY A 316 5.51 10.57 -6.82
CA GLY A 316 5.43 11.92 -7.40
C GLY A 316 5.55 13.06 -6.40
N SER A 317 5.19 12.83 -5.12
CA SER A 317 5.27 13.84 -4.06
C SER A 317 6.70 14.15 -3.62
N THR A 318 7.68 13.29 -3.93
CA THR A 318 9.11 13.57 -3.70
C THR A 318 9.65 14.72 -4.54
N ARG A 319 8.91 15.16 -5.58
CA ARG A 319 9.25 16.33 -6.40
C ARG A 319 9.13 17.67 -5.67
N ILE A 320 8.45 17.70 -4.52
CA ILE A 320 8.30 18.91 -3.69
C ILE A 320 9.67 19.27 -3.09
N PRO A 321 10.21 20.49 -3.33
CA PRO A 321 11.59 20.83 -3.02
C PRO A 321 11.99 20.67 -1.54
N ILE A 322 11.07 20.89 -0.60
CA ILE A 322 11.34 20.73 0.83
C ILE A 322 11.65 19.28 1.19
N ILE A 323 11.11 18.29 0.45
CA ILE A 323 11.36 16.86 0.69
C ILE A 323 12.86 16.55 0.50
N SER A 324 13.42 16.89 -0.67
CA SER A 324 14.84 16.67 -0.93
C SER A 324 15.74 17.39 0.08
N LYS A 325 15.39 18.63 0.48
CA LYS A 325 16.13 19.38 1.49
C LYS A 325 16.09 18.71 2.86
N THR A 326 14.94 18.18 3.27
CA THR A 326 14.78 17.47 4.53
C THR A 326 15.61 16.20 4.56
N ILE A 327 15.57 15.42 3.48
CA ILE A 327 16.39 14.21 3.33
C ILE A 327 17.87 14.54 3.38
N GLU A 328 18.33 15.55 2.61
CA GLU A 328 19.71 15.98 2.60
C GLU A 328 20.20 16.40 3.99
N LYS A 329 19.34 17.09 4.76
CA LYS A 329 19.66 17.50 6.14
C LYS A 329 19.85 16.31 7.08
N VAL A 330 19.03 15.25 6.96
CA VAL A 330 19.14 14.04 7.79
C VAL A 330 20.31 13.17 7.34
N MET A 331 20.46 12.97 6.03
CA MET A 331 21.45 12.05 5.45
C MET A 331 22.84 12.66 5.31
N GLY A 332 22.99 14.00 5.43
CA GLY A 332 24.24 14.72 5.17
C GLY A 332 24.68 14.74 3.70
N LYS A 333 23.83 14.25 2.79
CA LYS A 333 24.07 14.19 1.33
C LYS A 333 22.76 14.21 0.56
N PRO A 334 22.76 14.76 -0.67
CA PRO A 334 21.54 14.81 -1.47
C PRO A 334 21.12 13.41 -1.96
N PRO A 335 19.81 13.21 -2.21
CA PRO A 335 19.33 11.99 -2.86
C PRO A 335 19.84 11.88 -4.31
N LEU A 336 19.85 10.67 -4.84
CA LEU A 336 20.26 10.41 -6.23
C LEU A 336 19.32 11.12 -7.21
N LYS A 337 19.91 11.71 -8.26
CA LYS A 337 19.19 12.37 -9.36
C LYS A 337 19.07 11.44 -10.57
N GLY A 338 18.12 11.76 -11.46
CA GLY A 338 17.96 11.05 -12.73
C GLY A 338 17.13 9.75 -12.62
N VAL A 339 16.47 9.55 -11.51
CA VAL A 339 15.56 8.45 -11.25
C VAL A 339 14.17 8.81 -11.76
N ASN A 340 13.51 7.90 -12.49
CA ASN A 340 12.11 8.09 -12.84
C ASN A 340 11.23 7.62 -11.69
N VAL A 341 10.83 8.57 -10.85
CA VAL A 341 10.10 8.33 -9.61
C VAL A 341 8.68 7.74 -9.83
N ASP A 342 8.12 7.87 -11.02
CA ASP A 342 6.74 7.41 -11.34
C ASP A 342 6.74 6.01 -11.97
N GLU A 343 7.86 5.55 -12.55
CA GLU A 343 7.95 4.30 -13.30
C GLU A 343 8.69 3.18 -12.53
N ALA A 344 9.50 3.54 -11.54
CA ALA A 344 10.41 2.61 -10.88
C ALA A 344 9.69 1.42 -10.21
N VAL A 345 8.53 1.66 -9.62
CA VAL A 345 7.75 0.66 -8.90
C VAL A 345 7.17 -0.39 -9.86
N ALA A 346 6.47 0.04 -10.90
CA ALA A 346 5.91 -0.85 -11.93
C ALA A 346 7.01 -1.63 -12.67
N ALA A 347 8.11 -0.93 -13.04
CA ALA A 347 9.26 -1.55 -13.71
C ALA A 347 9.92 -2.62 -12.83
N GLY A 348 10.07 -2.36 -11.53
CA GLY A 348 10.59 -3.32 -10.55
C GLY A 348 9.68 -4.52 -10.34
N ALA A 349 8.37 -4.29 -10.31
CA ALA A 349 7.38 -5.37 -10.27
C ALA A 349 7.48 -6.27 -11.51
N ALA A 350 7.74 -5.71 -12.71
CA ALA A 350 7.94 -6.50 -13.93
C ALA A 350 9.24 -7.32 -13.88
N VAL A 351 10.34 -6.77 -13.35
CA VAL A 351 11.58 -7.53 -13.11
C VAL A 351 11.31 -8.69 -12.16
N TYR A 352 10.62 -8.43 -11.06
CA TYR A 352 10.30 -9.46 -10.07
C TYR A 352 9.36 -10.54 -10.65
N ALA A 353 8.37 -10.14 -11.43
CA ALA A 353 7.48 -11.06 -12.14
C ALA A 353 8.28 -12.02 -13.06
N GLY A 354 9.26 -11.47 -13.78
CA GLY A 354 10.19 -12.28 -14.58
C GLY A 354 11.01 -13.27 -13.74
N LEU A 355 11.49 -12.86 -12.56
CA LEU A 355 12.24 -13.75 -11.65
C LEU A 355 11.40 -14.93 -11.15
N LYS A 356 10.12 -14.71 -10.87
CA LYS A 356 9.18 -15.74 -10.41
C LYS A 356 8.71 -16.67 -11.55
N SER A 357 8.84 -16.24 -12.81
CA SER A 357 8.32 -16.95 -13.99
C SER A 357 9.39 -17.30 -15.01
N LYS A 358 10.56 -17.71 -14.55
CA LYS A 358 11.75 -18.00 -15.39
C LYS A 358 11.51 -18.95 -16.55
N THR A 359 10.54 -19.87 -16.45
CA THR A 359 10.20 -20.82 -17.52
C THR A 359 9.58 -20.13 -18.74
N SER A 360 8.92 -19.00 -18.55
CA SER A 360 8.23 -18.23 -19.60
C SER A 360 9.13 -17.20 -20.30
N LEU A 361 10.37 -17.01 -19.82
CA LEU A 361 11.31 -16.03 -20.36
C LEU A 361 12.17 -16.61 -21.47
N ASN A 362 12.52 -15.77 -22.46
CA ASN A 362 13.52 -16.09 -23.46
C ASN A 362 14.96 -16.04 -22.88
N THR A 363 15.97 -16.42 -23.69
CA THR A 363 17.37 -16.50 -23.25
C THR A 363 17.93 -15.11 -22.87
N ALA A 364 17.60 -14.06 -23.62
CA ALA A 364 18.09 -12.71 -23.37
C ALA A 364 17.50 -12.16 -22.06
N GLN A 365 16.19 -12.31 -21.85
CA GLN A 365 15.50 -11.94 -20.61
C GLN A 365 16.08 -12.66 -19.39
N LYS A 366 16.29 -13.98 -19.49
CA LYS A 366 16.93 -14.78 -18.41
C LYS A 366 18.34 -14.27 -18.07
N LYS A 367 19.11 -13.86 -19.08
CA LYS A 367 20.47 -13.32 -18.89
C LYS A 367 20.42 -11.94 -18.23
N ALA A 368 19.49 -11.07 -18.63
CA ALA A 368 19.37 -9.70 -18.14
C ALA A 368 19.04 -9.65 -16.64
N ILE A 369 18.03 -10.42 -16.21
CA ILE A 369 17.54 -10.38 -14.81
C ILE A 369 18.07 -11.51 -13.93
N GLY A 370 18.79 -12.49 -14.50
CA GLY A 370 19.09 -13.77 -13.84
C GLY A 370 19.95 -13.69 -12.58
N LYS A 371 20.59 -12.54 -12.33
CA LYS A 371 21.38 -12.30 -11.12
C LYS A 371 20.59 -11.59 -10.01
N VAL A 372 19.45 -10.99 -10.34
CA VAL A 372 18.62 -10.30 -9.34
C VAL A 372 18.05 -11.32 -8.37
N GLN A 373 18.21 -11.06 -7.08
CA GLN A 373 17.64 -11.83 -5.99
C GLN A 373 17.04 -10.87 -4.99
N LEU A 374 15.97 -11.28 -4.34
CA LEU A 374 15.26 -10.48 -3.34
C LEU A 374 15.08 -11.30 -2.07
N LYS A 375 15.36 -10.65 -0.93
CA LYS A 375 14.94 -11.08 0.40
C LYS A 375 14.23 -9.93 1.07
N ASP A 376 13.00 -10.16 1.47
CA ASP A 376 12.18 -9.18 2.17
C ASP A 376 12.08 -9.49 3.68
N VAL A 377 11.39 -8.64 4.44
CA VAL A 377 11.19 -8.78 5.88
C VAL A 377 9.71 -8.71 6.24
N CYS A 378 9.36 -9.21 7.41
CA CYS A 378 8.05 -9.01 8.01
C CYS A 378 7.94 -7.55 8.50
N ASN A 379 6.95 -6.80 8.00
CA ASN A 379 6.80 -5.38 8.33
C ASN A 379 6.01 -5.12 9.62
N PHE A 380 5.47 -6.16 10.25
CA PHE A 380 4.64 -6.11 11.44
C PHE A 380 5.10 -7.09 12.50
N TYR A 381 4.74 -6.81 13.75
CA TYR A 381 4.73 -7.82 14.79
C TYR A 381 3.47 -8.66 14.63
N MET A 382 3.64 -9.99 14.59
CA MET A 382 2.55 -10.94 14.49
C MET A 382 2.44 -11.71 15.80
N GLY A 383 1.25 -11.80 16.35
CA GLY A 383 1.05 -12.38 17.66
C GLY A 383 -0.28 -13.09 17.84
N THR A 384 -0.52 -13.55 19.06
CA THR A 384 -1.76 -14.18 19.52
C THR A 384 -2.15 -13.64 20.90
N LEU A 385 -3.45 -13.61 21.17
CA LEU A 385 -3.93 -13.22 22.49
C LEU A 385 -3.80 -14.39 23.47
N VAL A 386 -3.21 -14.12 24.62
CA VAL A 386 -3.03 -15.09 25.69
C VAL A 386 -3.57 -14.53 27.00
N GLN A 387 -4.07 -15.42 27.87
CA GLN A 387 -4.47 -15.05 29.22
C GLN A 387 -3.35 -15.40 30.19
N ARG A 388 -3.04 -14.48 31.09
CA ARG A 388 -2.11 -14.74 32.21
C ARG A 388 -2.59 -14.11 33.52
N ASP A 389 -2.03 -14.57 34.61
CA ASP A 389 -2.26 -13.95 35.92
C ASP A 389 -1.40 -12.67 36.04
N ASP A 390 -2.04 -11.54 36.37
CA ASP A 390 -1.34 -10.32 36.72
C ASP A 390 -1.05 -10.32 38.23
N PRO A 391 0.22 -10.40 38.63
CA PRO A 391 0.59 -10.48 40.06
C PRO A 391 0.35 -9.17 40.82
N VAL A 392 0.27 -8.03 40.10
CA VAL A 392 0.05 -6.70 40.70
C VAL A 392 -1.43 -6.47 40.96
N LEU A 393 -2.27 -6.80 39.97
CA LEU A 393 -3.72 -6.58 40.02
C LEU A 393 -4.47 -7.77 40.63
N ASN A 394 -3.77 -8.87 40.89
CA ASN A 394 -4.34 -10.14 41.38
C ASN A 394 -5.58 -10.59 40.58
N ARG A 395 -5.52 -10.42 39.26
CA ARG A 395 -6.57 -10.79 38.32
C ARG A 395 -5.98 -11.34 37.02
N LYS A 396 -6.81 -12.06 36.27
CA LYS A 396 -6.43 -12.49 34.92
C LYS A 396 -6.56 -11.34 33.91
N ILE A 397 -5.56 -11.20 33.09
CA ILE A 397 -5.53 -10.21 31.97
C ILE A 397 -5.34 -10.94 30.66
N ILE A 398 -5.86 -10.36 29.60
CA ILE A 398 -5.58 -10.80 28.22
C ILE A 398 -4.53 -9.85 27.65
N GLU A 399 -3.43 -10.41 27.18
CA GLU A 399 -2.37 -9.66 26.54
C GLU A 399 -1.99 -10.26 25.18
N ASN A 400 -1.32 -9.47 24.36
CA ASN A 400 -0.75 -9.92 23.11
C ASN A 400 0.64 -10.53 23.35
N MET A 401 0.84 -11.73 22.85
CA MET A 401 2.12 -12.42 22.81
C MET A 401 2.63 -12.41 21.36
N VAL A 402 3.74 -11.72 21.13
CA VAL A 402 4.39 -11.68 19.81
C VAL A 402 4.99 -13.06 19.51
N VAL A 403 4.73 -13.57 18.29
CA VAL A 403 5.25 -14.83 17.75
C VAL A 403 6.30 -14.57 16.68
N ILE A 404 6.03 -13.65 15.72
CA ILE A 404 7.02 -13.20 14.76
C ILE A 404 7.33 -11.72 15.00
N GLU A 405 8.59 -11.42 15.19
CA GLU A 405 9.09 -10.05 15.36
C GLU A 405 9.09 -9.31 14.02
N ARG A 406 8.88 -7.99 14.07
CA ARG A 406 9.09 -7.11 12.92
C ARG A 406 10.55 -7.21 12.45
N ASP A 407 10.78 -6.95 11.18
CA ASP A 407 12.08 -7.01 10.51
C ASP A 407 12.68 -8.44 10.43
N THR A 408 11.92 -9.50 10.80
CA THR A 408 12.31 -10.90 10.58
C THR A 408 12.38 -11.20 9.09
N LYS A 409 13.49 -11.81 8.63
CA LYS A 409 13.71 -12.18 7.22
C LYS A 409 12.70 -13.20 6.72
N LEU A 410 12.14 -12.97 5.54
CA LEU A 410 11.21 -13.88 4.88
C LEU A 410 11.95 -14.90 3.96
N PRO A 411 11.45 -16.15 3.86
CA PRO A 411 10.35 -16.73 4.64
C PRO A 411 10.74 -16.98 6.09
N ALA A 412 9.77 -16.87 7.01
CA ALA A 412 9.96 -17.13 8.42
C ALA A 412 8.98 -18.19 8.94
N GLU A 413 9.41 -18.99 9.91
CA GLU A 413 8.57 -19.94 10.62
C GLU A 413 8.98 -19.95 12.09
N GLU A 414 8.05 -19.56 12.96
CA GLU A 414 8.27 -19.49 14.41
C GLU A 414 7.21 -20.30 15.15
N THR A 415 7.63 -21.01 16.17
CA THR A 415 6.75 -21.83 17.01
C THR A 415 6.94 -21.47 18.47
N THR A 416 5.83 -21.27 19.17
CA THR A 416 5.79 -21.06 20.62
C THR A 416 4.77 -21.99 21.26
N SER A 417 4.84 -22.19 22.57
CA SER A 417 3.87 -23.00 23.31
C SER A 417 3.06 -22.15 24.27
N VAL A 418 1.76 -22.41 24.31
CA VAL A 418 0.84 -21.89 25.33
C VAL A 418 0.16 -23.05 26.04
N TYR A 419 -0.41 -22.80 27.21
CA TYR A 419 -0.93 -23.86 28.07
C TYR A 419 -2.36 -23.52 28.53
N THR A 420 -3.21 -24.56 28.67
CA THR A 420 -4.55 -24.38 29.26
C THR A 420 -4.47 -23.96 30.71
N LEU A 421 -5.37 -23.10 31.15
CA LEU A 421 -5.38 -22.49 32.49
C LEU A 421 -6.29 -23.22 33.48
N TYR A 422 -7.22 -24.04 32.98
CA TYR A 422 -8.25 -24.68 33.75
C TYR A 422 -8.27 -26.20 33.49
N ASP A 423 -8.64 -26.94 34.52
CA ASP A 423 -8.97 -28.36 34.37
C ASP A 423 -10.21 -28.50 33.49
N ASP A 424 -10.23 -29.56 32.70
CA ASP A 424 -11.33 -29.88 31.79
C ASP A 424 -11.72 -28.73 30.82
N GLN A 425 -10.78 -27.85 30.48
CA GLN A 425 -11.00 -26.81 29.49
C GLN A 425 -11.38 -27.45 28.16
N HIS A 426 -12.51 -26.99 27.54
CA HIS A 426 -13.07 -27.60 26.34
C HIS A 426 -12.48 -27.07 25.03
N ALA A 427 -12.01 -25.83 25.01
CA ALA A 427 -11.45 -25.19 23.84
C ALA A 427 -10.47 -24.07 24.22
N ILE A 428 -9.72 -23.61 23.24
CA ILE A 428 -8.97 -22.34 23.30
C ILE A 428 -9.38 -21.43 22.15
N ASP A 429 -9.32 -20.12 22.40
CA ASP A 429 -9.40 -19.09 21.37
C ASP A 429 -8.09 -19.06 20.57
N CYS A 430 -8.21 -19.16 19.24
CA CYS A 430 -7.10 -19.11 18.29
C CYS A 430 -7.12 -17.74 17.58
N SER A 431 -6.59 -16.74 18.23
CA SER A 431 -6.53 -15.38 17.71
C SER A 431 -5.23 -15.11 16.97
N ILE A 432 -5.29 -14.33 15.89
CA ILE A 432 -4.13 -13.79 15.17
C ILE A 432 -4.17 -12.28 15.27
N THR A 433 -3.10 -11.70 15.75
CA THR A 433 -2.94 -10.24 15.92
C THR A 433 -1.81 -9.70 15.05
N GLN A 434 -1.93 -8.42 14.69
CA GLN A 434 -0.93 -7.66 13.94
C GLN A 434 -0.77 -6.27 14.56
N SER A 435 0.47 -5.80 14.70
CA SER A 435 0.76 -4.45 15.20
C SER A 435 2.02 -3.85 14.57
N GLU A 436 2.07 -2.52 14.52
CA GLU A 436 3.25 -1.79 14.04
C GLU A 436 4.32 -1.67 15.13
N GLY A 437 3.92 -1.57 16.41
CA GLY A 437 4.78 -1.58 17.57
C GLY A 437 4.81 -2.96 18.25
N ARG A 438 5.82 -3.21 19.07
CA ARG A 438 5.89 -4.43 19.93
C ARG A 438 4.96 -4.27 21.12
N GLU A 439 3.68 -4.50 20.88
CA GLU A 439 2.60 -4.24 21.83
C GLU A 439 2.23 -5.50 22.63
N SER A 440 2.13 -5.37 23.94
CA SER A 440 1.53 -6.40 24.81
C SER A 440 0.06 -6.10 25.13
N ASN A 441 -0.37 -4.82 25.12
CA ASN A 441 -1.76 -4.46 25.36
C ASN A 441 -2.63 -4.80 24.15
N ARG A 442 -3.68 -5.61 24.36
CA ARG A 442 -4.63 -6.01 23.33
C ARG A 442 -5.34 -4.84 22.63
N GLU A 443 -5.45 -3.68 23.27
CA GLU A 443 -6.12 -2.51 22.72
C GLU A 443 -5.32 -1.82 21.60
N PHE A 444 -4.00 -2.08 21.55
CA PHE A 444 -3.09 -1.51 20.54
C PHE A 444 -2.69 -2.49 19.43
N VAL A 445 -3.37 -3.63 19.35
CA VAL A 445 -3.15 -4.60 18.28
C VAL A 445 -4.42 -4.81 17.45
N ASN A 446 -4.25 -5.00 16.16
CA ASN A 446 -5.35 -5.36 15.27
C ASN A 446 -5.59 -6.87 15.36
N LEU A 447 -6.81 -7.27 15.68
CA LEU A 447 -7.26 -8.66 15.58
C LEU A 447 -7.59 -8.97 14.13
N ILE A 448 -6.79 -9.83 13.49
CA ILE A 448 -6.96 -10.18 12.09
C ILE A 448 -7.90 -11.38 11.94
N HIS A 449 -7.80 -12.33 12.87
CA HIS A 449 -8.60 -13.55 12.87
C HIS A 449 -8.85 -14.05 14.31
N GLN A 450 -10.00 -14.70 14.47
CA GLN A 450 -10.38 -15.37 15.72
C GLN A 450 -11.18 -16.62 15.39
N GLY A 451 -10.91 -17.70 16.11
CA GLY A 451 -11.64 -18.97 15.99
C GLY A 451 -11.27 -19.90 17.15
N ASP A 452 -11.85 -21.08 17.19
CA ASP A 452 -11.72 -21.98 18.33
C ASP A 452 -11.07 -23.33 17.97
N LEU A 453 -10.14 -23.79 18.80
CA LEU A 453 -9.66 -25.16 18.80
C LEU A 453 -10.33 -25.92 19.93
N GLU A 454 -11.35 -26.69 19.60
CA GLU A 454 -12.04 -27.58 20.54
C GLU A 454 -11.21 -28.83 20.86
N PHE A 455 -11.18 -29.23 22.11
CA PHE A 455 -10.47 -30.45 22.54
C PHE A 455 -11.35 -31.68 22.48
N PRO A 456 -10.80 -32.84 22.06
CA PRO A 456 -11.55 -34.07 21.95
C PRO A 456 -11.80 -34.78 23.29
N ASP A 457 -11.03 -34.42 24.33
CA ASP A 457 -11.01 -35.07 25.63
C ASP A 457 -10.78 -34.07 26.77
N LYS A 458 -11.18 -34.45 27.97
CA LYS A 458 -10.95 -33.69 29.18
C LYS A 458 -9.55 -33.97 29.73
N LYS A 459 -8.83 -32.93 30.12
CA LYS A 459 -7.51 -33.04 30.70
C LYS A 459 -7.30 -31.98 31.81
N PRO A 460 -6.39 -32.24 32.75
CA PRO A 460 -5.96 -31.23 33.70
C PRO A 460 -5.40 -29.99 33.01
N LYS A 461 -5.40 -28.85 33.70
CA LYS A 461 -4.70 -27.65 33.28
C LYS A 461 -3.25 -27.94 32.90
N GLY A 462 -2.68 -27.11 32.02
CA GLY A 462 -1.31 -27.29 31.53
C GLY A 462 -1.21 -28.14 30.26
N ARG A 463 -2.35 -28.38 29.56
CA ARG A 463 -2.34 -28.97 28.23
C ARG A 463 -1.56 -28.03 27.29
N GLU A 464 -0.54 -28.59 26.64
CA GLU A 464 0.32 -27.83 25.73
C GLU A 464 -0.32 -27.66 24.35
N ILE A 465 -0.34 -26.42 23.88
CA ILE A 465 -0.75 -26.03 22.54
C ILE A 465 0.44 -25.36 21.85
N GLN A 466 0.90 -25.95 20.77
CA GLN A 466 1.89 -25.33 19.89
C GLN A 466 1.23 -24.35 18.94
N VAL A 467 1.71 -23.11 18.94
CA VAL A 467 1.29 -22.04 18.04
C VAL A 467 2.42 -21.80 17.05
N THR A 468 2.21 -22.17 15.79
CA THR A 468 3.20 -22.00 14.72
C THR A 468 2.71 -20.96 13.74
N TYR A 469 3.52 -19.95 13.50
CA TYR A 469 3.29 -18.94 12.47
C TYR A 469 4.33 -19.10 11.37
N LYS A 470 3.85 -19.21 10.13
CA LYS A 470 4.67 -19.31 8.94
C LYS A 470 4.33 -18.16 8.00
N TYR A 471 5.33 -17.34 7.73
CA TYR A 471 5.22 -16.22 6.80
C TYR A 471 5.99 -16.55 5.54
N ASP A 472 5.30 -16.68 4.42
CA ASP A 472 5.94 -17.05 3.15
C ASP A 472 6.55 -15.83 2.42
N THR A 473 7.20 -16.08 1.29
CA THR A 473 7.84 -15.02 0.48
C THR A 473 6.83 -14.08 -0.18
N SER A 474 5.56 -14.49 -0.28
CA SER A 474 4.49 -13.67 -0.84
C SER A 474 3.83 -12.72 0.18
N GLY A 475 4.29 -12.81 1.44
CA GLY A 475 3.71 -12.03 2.53
C GLY A 475 2.36 -12.59 3.01
N VAL A 476 2.07 -13.86 2.75
CA VAL A 476 0.89 -14.56 3.27
C VAL A 476 1.25 -15.28 4.54
N ILE A 477 0.42 -15.09 5.57
CA ILE A 477 0.61 -15.76 6.85
C ILE A 477 -0.25 -17.02 6.96
N HIS A 478 0.36 -18.08 7.46
CA HIS A 478 -0.27 -19.36 7.79
C HIS A 478 -0.06 -19.61 9.27
N CYS A 479 -1.14 -19.86 10.01
CA CYS A 479 -1.08 -20.10 11.45
C CYS A 479 -1.64 -21.47 11.77
N THR A 480 -0.98 -22.19 12.66
CA THR A 480 -1.41 -23.50 13.14
C THR A 480 -1.41 -23.50 14.66
N PHE A 481 -2.57 -23.78 15.25
CA PHE A 481 -2.70 -24.08 16.66
C PHE A 481 -2.88 -25.58 16.82
N LYS A 482 -1.95 -26.23 17.49
CA LYS A 482 -1.90 -27.69 17.60
C LYS A 482 -1.93 -28.12 19.06
N ASP A 483 -2.94 -28.89 19.44
CA ASP A 483 -2.92 -29.65 20.70
C ASP A 483 -1.89 -30.79 20.61
N VAL A 484 -0.82 -30.68 21.37
CA VAL A 484 0.28 -31.64 21.36
C VAL A 484 -0.20 -33.03 21.78
N SER A 485 -1.13 -33.10 22.72
CA SER A 485 -1.58 -34.33 23.32
C SER A 485 -2.52 -35.17 22.44
N SER A 486 -3.40 -34.54 21.67
CA SER A 486 -4.34 -35.21 20.76
C SER A 486 -3.95 -35.11 19.29
N ASN A 487 -2.96 -34.30 18.97
CA ASN A 487 -2.55 -33.96 17.61
C ASN A 487 -3.65 -33.24 16.78
N LYS A 488 -4.75 -32.79 17.44
CA LYS A 488 -5.79 -32.00 16.79
C LYS A 488 -5.23 -30.61 16.47
N LYS A 489 -5.59 -30.07 15.31
CA LYS A 489 -5.11 -28.78 14.81
C LYS A 489 -6.27 -27.87 14.43
N TYR A 490 -6.05 -26.58 14.58
CA TYR A 490 -6.79 -25.52 13.93
C TYR A 490 -5.82 -24.75 13.02
N GLU A 491 -6.04 -24.86 11.72
CA GLU A 491 -5.15 -24.29 10.71
C GLU A 491 -5.86 -23.11 10.04
N ILE A 492 -5.17 -21.98 9.99
CA ILE A 492 -5.66 -20.74 9.40
C ILE A 492 -4.67 -20.35 8.31
N SER A 493 -5.18 -20.22 7.10
CA SER A 493 -4.51 -19.45 6.06
C SER A 493 -5.39 -18.22 5.84
N LEU A 494 -4.84 -17.05 6.11
CA LEU A 494 -5.55 -15.81 5.79
C LEU A 494 -5.61 -15.72 4.26
N ARG A 495 -6.71 -16.21 3.72
CA ARG A 495 -6.97 -16.19 2.28
C ARG A 495 -8.01 -15.11 1.98
N PRO A 496 -8.01 -14.62 0.72
CA PRO A 496 -9.10 -13.80 0.21
C PRO A 496 -10.48 -14.35 0.61
N GLU A 497 -11.49 -13.50 0.55
CA GLU A 497 -12.89 -13.85 0.75
C GLU A 497 -13.25 -15.19 0.08
N SER A 498 -14.23 -15.90 0.58
CA SER A 498 -14.62 -17.19 0.01
C SER A 498 -14.87 -17.06 -1.49
N ALA A 499 -14.63 -18.11 -2.25
CA ALA A 499 -14.89 -18.09 -3.70
C ALA A 499 -16.35 -17.72 -4.02
N GLU A 500 -17.27 -17.98 -3.09
CA GLU A 500 -18.70 -17.65 -3.23
C GLU A 500 -18.96 -16.16 -2.98
N ASP A 501 -18.34 -15.53 -1.97
CA ASP A 501 -18.49 -14.10 -1.69
C ASP A 501 -17.88 -13.26 -2.79
N LEU A 502 -16.69 -13.62 -3.26
CA LEU A 502 -16.06 -12.98 -4.42
C LEU A 502 -16.91 -13.14 -5.70
N LYS A 503 -17.52 -14.32 -5.90
CA LYS A 503 -18.39 -14.54 -7.03
C LYS A 503 -19.61 -13.61 -6.98
N LYS A 504 -20.24 -13.45 -5.81
CA LYS A 504 -21.33 -12.50 -5.62
C LYS A 504 -20.89 -11.05 -5.91
N GLN A 505 -19.74 -10.63 -5.41
CA GLN A 505 -19.21 -9.29 -5.70
C GLN A 505 -18.89 -9.10 -7.19
N TYR A 506 -18.38 -10.12 -7.87
CA TYR A 506 -18.11 -10.09 -9.31
C TYR A 506 -19.42 -10.01 -10.12
N GLU A 507 -20.41 -10.81 -9.80
CA GLU A 507 -21.73 -10.83 -10.47
C GLU A 507 -22.40 -9.45 -10.45
N THR A 508 -22.14 -8.61 -9.44
CA THR A 508 -22.71 -7.24 -9.39
C THR A 508 -22.03 -6.28 -10.37
N ILE A 509 -20.85 -6.59 -10.87
CA ILE A 509 -20.06 -5.70 -11.74
C ILE A 509 -19.70 -6.30 -13.09
N GLU A 510 -19.91 -7.61 -13.32
CA GLU A 510 -19.46 -8.30 -14.55
C GLU A 510 -20.11 -7.77 -15.85
N HIS A 511 -21.29 -7.15 -15.73
CA HIS A 511 -22.03 -6.58 -16.85
C HIS A 511 -21.57 -5.15 -17.20
N ILE A 512 -20.70 -4.55 -16.39
CA ILE A 512 -20.26 -3.15 -16.56
C ILE A 512 -19.15 -3.07 -17.61
N VAL A 513 -19.34 -2.25 -18.63
CA VAL A 513 -18.32 -1.97 -19.65
C VAL A 513 -17.27 -1.01 -19.09
N ILE A 514 -15.99 -1.35 -19.22
CA ILE A 514 -14.85 -0.54 -18.76
C ILE A 514 -14.24 0.19 -19.96
N GLU A 515 -14.21 1.54 -19.89
CA GLU A 515 -13.66 2.44 -20.91
C GLU A 515 -12.40 3.18 -20.40
#